data_a464595152f03fcf127549da6277418c
#
_entry.id   a464595152f03fcf127549da6277418c
#
_cell.length_a   1.000
_cell.length_b   1.000
_cell.length_c   1.000
_cell.angle_alpha   90.00
_cell.angle_beta   90.00
_cell.angle_gamma   90.00
#
_symmetry.space_group_name_H-M   'P 1'
#
loop_
_entity.id
_entity.type
_entity.pdbx_description
1 polymer ?
#
loop_
_entity_poly.entity_id
_entity_poly.type
_entity_poly.pdbx_seq_one_letter_code
_entity_poly.pdbx_strand_id
1 'polypeptide(L)'
;MATAAKTLAAKTDTAVRVRRVQAADIPHVIGLDTRVTKLAKAEYWNDVFRRYGKLRLHERFFLVAENRTDKAKPRVLGFIIGEIRAWEFGSTPCGWVFALSVEPEMRLHGIGSALFEAISSEFKKAGVSKMRTMVARDAPLQLLFFRSEGMMAGPYIQLEKDLD
;
A
#
# COMPACT_ATOMS: atom_id res chain seq x y z
N MET A 1 1.96 31.06 -27.19
CA MET A 1 1.27 31.28 -25.91
C MET A 1 1.13 29.94 -25.22
N ALA A 2 2.04 29.62 -24.31
CA ALA A 2 2.03 28.35 -23.55
C ALA A 2 1.36 28.60 -22.20
N THR A 3 0.17 28.07 -22.02
CA THR A 3 -0.56 28.15 -20.74
C THR A 3 -0.10 27.03 -19.87
N ALA A 4 0.61 27.38 -18.81
CA ALA A 4 1.10 26.47 -17.79
C ALA A 4 -0.07 25.75 -17.09
N ALA A 5 -0.10 24.44 -17.21
CA ALA A 5 -0.91 23.59 -16.35
C ALA A 5 -0.33 23.63 -14.93
N LYS A 6 -0.96 24.41 -14.08
CA LYS A 6 -0.59 24.57 -12.67
C LYS A 6 -1.01 23.30 -11.95
N THR A 7 -0.05 22.42 -11.68
CA THR A 7 -0.21 21.25 -10.84
C THR A 7 -0.78 21.67 -9.49
N LEU A 8 -2.01 21.30 -9.23
CA LEU A 8 -2.66 21.48 -7.94
C LEU A 8 -2.11 20.41 -6.98
N ALA A 9 -0.95 20.69 -6.40
CA ALA A 9 -0.48 19.92 -5.25
C ALA A 9 -1.45 20.20 -4.10
N ALA A 10 -2.36 19.27 -3.84
CA ALA A 10 -3.19 19.30 -2.67
C ALA A 10 -2.27 19.26 -1.45
N LYS A 11 -2.17 20.37 -0.74
CA LYS A 11 -1.53 20.43 0.58
C LYS A 11 -2.28 19.46 1.49
N THR A 12 -1.66 18.33 1.78
CA THR A 12 -2.10 17.39 2.81
C THR A 12 -1.87 18.04 4.17
N ASP A 13 -2.82 18.81 4.64
CA ASP A 13 -2.78 19.43 5.98
C ASP A 13 -3.36 18.47 7.04
N THR A 14 -3.36 17.20 6.78
CA THR A 14 -3.64 16.19 7.79
C THR A 14 -2.30 15.68 8.28
N ALA A 15 -2.01 15.84 9.55
CA ALA A 15 -0.78 15.39 10.18
C ALA A 15 -0.73 13.85 10.22
N VAL A 16 -0.62 13.24 9.04
CA VAL A 16 -0.49 11.80 8.84
C VAL A 16 0.99 11.43 8.94
N ARG A 17 1.30 10.44 9.74
CA ARG A 17 2.61 9.82 9.81
C ARG A 17 2.55 8.41 9.25
N VAL A 18 3.43 8.09 8.32
CA VAL A 18 3.63 6.72 7.86
C VAL A 18 4.81 6.10 8.60
N ARG A 19 4.61 4.91 9.12
CA ARG A 19 5.63 4.13 9.84
C ARG A 19 5.45 2.63 9.66
N ARG A 20 6.45 1.87 10.06
CA ARG A 20 6.32 0.40 10.13
C ARG A 20 5.22 0.01 11.13
N VAL A 21 4.52 -1.06 10.78
CA VAL A 21 3.48 -1.67 11.60
C VAL A 21 4.05 -2.17 12.93
N GLN A 22 3.24 -2.08 13.98
CA GLN A 22 3.52 -2.63 15.31
C GLN A 22 2.41 -3.62 15.71
N ALA A 23 2.67 -4.46 16.69
CA ALA A 23 1.67 -5.45 17.16
C ALA A 23 0.34 -4.80 17.60
N ALA A 24 0.41 -3.63 18.22
CA ALA A 24 -0.76 -2.86 18.66
C ALA A 24 -1.64 -2.34 17.51
N ASP A 25 -1.12 -2.30 16.28
CA ASP A 25 -1.87 -1.84 15.11
C ASP A 25 -2.78 -2.94 14.52
N ILE A 26 -2.47 -4.21 14.78
CA ILE A 26 -3.12 -5.33 14.10
C ILE A 26 -4.64 -5.38 14.33
N PRO A 27 -5.17 -5.15 15.54
CA PRO A 27 -6.62 -5.05 15.72
C PRO A 27 -7.28 -3.97 14.85
N HIS A 28 -6.59 -2.83 14.63
CA HIS A 28 -7.09 -1.75 13.76
C HIS A 28 -7.04 -2.14 12.28
N VAL A 29 -5.96 -2.81 11.84
CA VAL A 29 -5.84 -3.35 10.47
C VAL A 29 -6.95 -4.35 10.19
N ILE A 30 -7.21 -5.28 11.10
CA ILE A 30 -8.31 -6.26 11.00
C ILE A 30 -9.65 -5.53 10.87
N GLY A 31 -9.90 -4.55 11.75
CA GLY A 31 -11.14 -3.76 11.73
C GLY A 31 -11.33 -3.00 10.42
N LEU A 32 -10.27 -2.36 9.90
CA LEU A 32 -10.30 -1.65 8.62
C LEU A 32 -10.58 -2.61 7.46
N ASP A 33 -9.84 -3.70 7.37
CA ASP A 33 -10.03 -4.70 6.31
C ASP A 33 -11.44 -5.30 6.36
N THR A 34 -11.96 -5.60 7.55
CA THR A 34 -13.33 -6.13 7.72
C THR A 34 -14.37 -5.11 7.24
N ARG A 35 -14.19 -3.81 7.48
CA ARG A 35 -15.09 -2.77 6.96
C ARG A 35 -15.09 -2.71 5.44
N VAL A 36 -13.94 -2.89 4.82
CA VAL A 36 -13.77 -2.81 3.36
C VAL A 36 -14.25 -4.10 2.68
N THR A 37 -13.82 -5.27 3.18
CA THR A 37 -14.05 -6.57 2.52
C THR A 37 -15.30 -7.30 3.00
N LYS A 38 -15.88 -6.86 4.14
CA LYS A 38 -17.00 -7.53 4.83
C LYS A 38 -16.66 -8.93 5.35
N LEU A 39 -15.38 -9.25 5.42
CA LEU A 39 -14.86 -10.54 5.90
C LEU A 39 -13.90 -10.32 7.06
N ALA A 40 -14.16 -10.98 8.20
CA ALA A 40 -13.24 -11.01 9.32
C ALA A 40 -12.14 -12.06 9.08
N LYS A 41 -10.88 -11.62 8.97
CA LYS A 41 -9.72 -12.46 8.64
C LYS A 41 -8.61 -12.31 9.70
N ALA A 42 -8.95 -12.48 10.98
CA ALA A 42 -8.01 -12.22 12.08
C ALA A 42 -6.75 -13.10 12.00
N GLU A 43 -6.88 -14.41 11.75
CA GLU A 43 -5.74 -15.33 11.64
C GLU A 43 -4.82 -14.95 10.48
N TYR A 44 -5.40 -14.61 9.33
CA TYR A 44 -4.66 -14.13 8.16
C TYR A 44 -3.82 -12.89 8.49
N TRP A 45 -4.41 -11.89 9.14
CA TRP A 45 -3.68 -10.65 9.46
C TRP A 45 -2.61 -10.82 10.53
N ASN A 46 -2.82 -11.71 11.50
CA ASN A 46 -1.78 -12.08 12.47
C ASN A 46 -0.62 -12.81 11.78
N ASP A 47 -0.89 -13.68 10.81
CA ASP A 47 0.14 -14.33 10.02
C ASP A 47 0.90 -13.35 9.12
N VAL A 48 0.19 -12.45 8.44
CA VAL A 48 0.80 -11.37 7.64
C VAL A 48 1.70 -10.50 8.52
N PHE A 49 1.26 -10.10 9.71
CA PHE A 49 2.10 -9.33 10.63
C PHE A 49 3.36 -10.11 11.03
N ARG A 50 3.27 -11.40 11.34
CA ARG A 50 4.44 -12.21 11.65
C ARG A 50 5.43 -12.23 10.49
N ARG A 51 4.97 -12.39 9.26
CA ARG A 51 5.82 -12.49 8.06
C ARG A 51 6.35 -11.16 7.57
N TYR A 52 5.56 -10.09 7.59
CA TYR A 52 5.89 -8.80 7.00
C TYR A 52 6.19 -7.70 8.02
N GLY A 53 5.78 -7.88 9.26
CA GLY A 53 6.05 -6.96 10.35
C GLY A 53 7.25 -7.34 11.23
N LYS A 54 7.69 -8.62 11.17
CA LYS A 54 8.78 -9.12 12.05
C LYS A 54 9.93 -9.81 11.32
N LEU A 55 9.67 -10.42 10.16
CA LEU A 55 10.68 -11.23 9.45
C LEU A 55 11.10 -10.58 8.15
N ARG A 56 12.40 -10.71 7.81
CA ARG A 56 13.00 -10.23 6.55
C ARG A 56 12.69 -8.74 6.28
N LEU A 57 12.86 -7.90 7.30
CA LEU A 57 12.48 -6.49 7.26
C LEU A 57 13.26 -5.64 6.24
N HIS A 58 14.33 -6.18 5.65
CA HIS A 58 15.08 -5.56 4.57
C HIS A 58 14.45 -5.74 3.19
N GLU A 59 13.50 -6.65 3.04
CA GLU A 59 12.81 -6.94 1.78
C GLU A 59 11.28 -7.06 1.91
N ARG A 60 10.74 -6.97 3.14
CA ARG A 60 9.31 -6.99 3.43
C ARG A 60 8.90 -5.74 4.18
N PHE A 61 7.84 -5.12 3.71
CA PHE A 61 7.39 -3.82 4.18
C PHE A 61 5.91 -3.87 4.50
N PHE A 62 5.58 -3.65 5.76
CA PHE A 62 4.23 -3.45 6.22
C PHE A 62 4.20 -2.08 6.91
N LEU A 63 3.61 -1.10 6.23
CA LEU A 63 3.54 0.28 6.70
C LEU A 63 2.10 0.64 7.04
N VAL A 64 1.93 1.47 8.06
CA VAL A 64 0.65 2.03 8.48
C VAL A 64 0.71 3.56 8.46
N ALA A 65 -0.41 4.17 8.10
CA ALA A 65 -0.65 5.59 8.23
C ALA A 65 -1.45 5.86 9.51
N GLU A 66 -0.93 6.69 10.39
CA GLU A 66 -1.59 7.07 11.64
C GLU A 66 -1.93 8.56 11.69
N ASN A 67 -3.01 8.91 12.39
CA ASN A 67 -3.34 10.29 12.69
C ASN A 67 -2.44 10.81 13.80
N ARG A 68 -1.83 11.98 13.60
CA ARG A 68 -0.97 12.64 14.59
C ARG A 68 -1.72 13.60 15.53
N THR A 69 -2.98 13.86 15.30
CA THR A 69 -3.77 14.83 16.07
C THR A 69 -4.09 14.34 17.48
N ASP A 70 -4.18 13.03 17.68
CA ASP A 70 -4.32 12.44 19.00
C ASP A 70 -3.10 11.57 19.33
N LYS A 71 -2.16 12.17 20.05
CA LYS A 71 -0.94 11.47 20.49
C LYS A 71 -1.19 10.39 21.54
N ALA A 72 -2.30 10.46 22.25
CA ALA A 72 -2.64 9.51 23.30
C ALA A 72 -3.24 8.22 22.74
N LYS A 73 -3.92 8.30 21.59
CA LYS A 73 -4.54 7.17 20.91
C LYS A 73 -4.41 7.33 19.39
N PRO A 74 -3.23 7.06 18.80
CA PRO A 74 -3.05 7.14 17.36
C PRO A 74 -3.98 6.14 16.67
N ARG A 75 -4.82 6.64 15.75
CA ARG A 75 -5.71 5.82 14.93
C ARG A 75 -4.99 5.45 13.64
N VAL A 76 -4.95 4.17 13.31
CA VAL A 76 -4.51 3.70 11.98
C VAL A 76 -5.56 4.07 10.95
N LEU A 77 -5.18 4.89 9.97
CA LEU A 77 -6.05 5.39 8.90
C LEU A 77 -5.92 4.59 7.60
N GLY A 78 -4.88 3.79 7.49
CA GLY A 78 -4.62 2.97 6.32
C GLY A 78 -3.33 2.18 6.46
N PHE A 79 -3.12 1.26 5.54
CA PHE A 79 -1.90 0.46 5.47
C PHE A 79 -1.54 0.11 4.03
N ILE A 80 -0.27 -0.20 3.82
CA ILE A 80 0.26 -0.72 2.57
C ILE A 80 1.25 -1.84 2.86
N ILE A 81 1.23 -2.90 2.04
CA ILE A 81 2.11 -4.06 2.19
C ILE A 81 2.75 -4.40 0.86
N GLY A 82 4.04 -4.66 0.90
CA GLY A 82 4.79 -5.11 -0.26
C GLY A 82 6.06 -5.85 0.13
N GLU A 83 6.67 -6.47 -0.87
CA GLU A 83 7.92 -7.20 -0.73
C GLU A 83 8.80 -7.05 -1.96
N ILE A 84 10.07 -7.32 -1.83
CA ILE A 84 10.97 -7.45 -2.98
C ILE A 84 10.84 -8.87 -3.51
N ARG A 85 10.53 -9.00 -4.79
CA ARG A 85 10.55 -10.25 -5.55
C ARG A 85 11.69 -10.22 -6.55
N ALA A 86 12.40 -11.32 -6.63
CA ALA A 86 13.62 -11.41 -7.43
C ALA A 86 13.54 -12.57 -8.44
N TRP A 87 13.95 -12.26 -9.67
CA TRP A 87 14.18 -13.22 -10.75
C TRP A 87 12.96 -14.02 -11.20
N GLU A 88 11.74 -13.57 -10.85
CA GLU A 88 10.52 -14.22 -11.34
C GLU A 88 10.42 -14.08 -12.86
N PHE A 89 10.31 -15.24 -13.54
CA PHE A 89 10.25 -15.31 -15.01
C PHE A 89 11.32 -14.46 -15.73
N GLY A 90 12.53 -14.43 -15.18
CA GLY A 90 13.66 -13.68 -15.75
C GLY A 90 13.60 -12.17 -15.51
N SER A 91 12.66 -11.68 -14.70
CA SER A 91 12.63 -10.26 -14.36
C SER A 91 13.65 -9.90 -13.29
N THR A 92 14.27 -8.73 -13.43
CA THR A 92 15.12 -8.18 -12.37
C THR A 92 14.32 -7.97 -11.08
N PRO A 93 15.00 -7.90 -9.92
CA PRO A 93 14.32 -7.62 -8.64
C PRO A 93 13.42 -6.39 -8.72
N CYS A 94 12.22 -6.48 -8.18
CA CYS A 94 11.25 -5.40 -8.15
C CYS A 94 10.48 -5.38 -6.83
N GLY A 95 10.00 -4.20 -6.44
CA GLY A 95 9.03 -4.07 -5.37
C GLY A 95 7.65 -4.57 -5.84
N TRP A 96 6.99 -5.38 -5.04
CA TRP A 96 5.65 -5.89 -5.31
C TRP A 96 4.69 -5.46 -4.22
N VAL A 97 3.75 -4.59 -4.53
CA VAL A 97 2.67 -4.17 -3.64
C VAL A 97 1.48 -5.10 -3.85
N PHE A 98 1.00 -5.74 -2.78
CA PHE A 98 -0.12 -6.67 -2.87
C PHE A 98 -1.30 -6.31 -1.97
N ALA A 99 -1.16 -5.32 -1.08
CA ALA A 99 -2.25 -4.80 -0.26
C ALA A 99 -2.11 -3.31 -0.03
N LEU A 100 -3.20 -2.59 -0.19
CA LEU A 100 -3.34 -1.17 0.13
C LEU A 100 -4.79 -0.95 0.56
N SER A 101 -4.98 -0.39 1.74
CA SER A 101 -6.31 -0.01 2.21
C SER A 101 -6.27 1.29 2.98
N VAL A 102 -7.31 2.11 2.81
CA VAL A 102 -7.51 3.37 3.52
C VAL A 102 -8.93 3.39 4.06
N GLU A 103 -9.10 3.90 5.28
CA GLU A 103 -10.42 4.11 5.88
C GLU A 103 -11.36 4.79 4.89
N PRO A 104 -12.55 4.23 4.62
CA PRO A 104 -13.46 4.78 3.60
C PRO A 104 -13.77 6.27 3.79
N GLU A 105 -13.97 6.71 5.03
CA GLU A 105 -14.26 8.11 5.37
C GLU A 105 -13.05 9.05 5.19
N MET A 106 -11.85 8.47 5.10
CA MET A 106 -10.59 9.22 4.98
C MET A 106 -9.97 9.12 3.58
N ARG A 107 -10.70 8.58 2.62
CA ARG A 107 -10.29 8.55 1.21
C ARG A 107 -10.27 9.98 0.65
N LEU A 108 -9.47 10.20 -0.40
CA LEU A 108 -9.25 11.50 -1.04
C LEU A 108 -8.54 12.56 -0.18
N HIS A 109 -7.99 12.17 0.99
CA HIS A 109 -7.20 13.05 1.85
C HIS A 109 -5.67 12.81 1.73
N GLY A 110 -5.23 12.19 0.63
CA GLY A 110 -3.80 11.95 0.34
C GLY A 110 -3.15 10.81 1.16
N ILE A 111 -3.91 10.07 1.98
CA ILE A 111 -3.37 8.98 2.80
C ILE A 111 -2.81 7.85 1.94
N GLY A 112 -3.54 7.47 0.88
CA GLY A 112 -3.08 6.45 -0.07
C GLY A 112 -1.77 6.84 -0.74
N SER A 113 -1.65 8.08 -1.20
CA SER A 113 -0.44 8.62 -1.82
C SER A 113 0.73 8.66 -0.83
N ALA A 114 0.51 9.06 0.42
CA ALA A 114 1.54 9.05 1.46
C ALA A 114 2.07 7.64 1.75
N LEU A 115 1.19 6.64 1.80
CA LEU A 115 1.55 5.23 1.96
C LEU A 115 2.33 4.72 0.74
N PHE A 116 1.87 5.05 -0.46
CA PHE A 116 2.51 4.66 -1.71
C PHE A 116 3.91 5.29 -1.86
N GLU A 117 4.07 6.56 -1.54
CA GLU A 117 5.37 7.24 -1.55
C GLU A 117 6.33 6.62 -0.52
N ALA A 118 5.83 6.32 0.69
CA ALA A 118 6.63 5.71 1.73
C ALA A 118 7.16 4.33 1.31
N ILE A 119 6.32 3.44 0.77
CA ILE A 119 6.78 2.12 0.33
C ILE A 119 7.68 2.22 -0.89
N SER A 120 7.43 3.15 -1.81
CA SER A 120 8.31 3.44 -2.95
C SER A 120 9.70 3.85 -2.49
N SER A 121 9.78 4.68 -1.45
CA SER A 121 11.04 5.08 -0.83
C SER A 121 11.78 3.88 -0.21
N GLU A 122 11.07 3.00 0.50
CA GLU A 122 11.67 1.79 1.07
C GLU A 122 12.22 0.85 -0.03
N PHE A 123 11.48 0.66 -1.12
CA PHE A 123 11.95 -0.11 -2.27
C PHE A 123 13.19 0.50 -2.92
N LYS A 124 13.23 1.82 -3.09
CA LYS A 124 14.43 2.51 -3.60
C LYS A 124 15.63 2.33 -2.69
N LYS A 125 15.46 2.46 -1.37
CA LYS A 125 16.52 2.22 -0.38
C LYS A 125 17.04 0.79 -0.43
N ALA A 126 16.16 -0.18 -0.73
CA ALA A 126 16.54 -1.58 -0.90
C ALA A 126 17.16 -1.89 -2.28
N GLY A 127 17.39 -0.88 -3.12
CA GLY A 127 18.12 -1.00 -4.37
C GLY A 127 17.28 -1.46 -5.58
N VAL A 128 15.94 -1.49 -5.47
CA VAL A 128 15.10 -1.79 -6.64
C VAL A 128 14.62 -0.52 -7.33
N SER A 129 14.61 -0.55 -8.64
CA SER A 129 14.25 0.59 -9.49
C SER A 129 12.84 0.47 -10.11
N LYS A 130 12.13 -0.60 -9.81
CA LYS A 130 10.81 -0.86 -10.38
C LYS A 130 9.88 -1.44 -9.33
N MET A 131 8.63 -1.04 -9.37
CA MET A 131 7.59 -1.64 -8.54
C MET A 131 6.40 -2.07 -9.39
N ARG A 132 5.66 -3.06 -8.89
CA ARG A 132 4.52 -3.69 -9.56
C ARG A 132 3.38 -3.92 -8.58
N THR A 133 2.18 -4.01 -9.12
CA THR A 133 0.97 -4.44 -8.40
C THR A 133 0.02 -5.13 -9.36
N MET A 134 -1.01 -5.77 -8.82
CA MET A 134 -2.18 -6.25 -9.56
C MET A 134 -3.41 -5.43 -9.18
N VAL A 135 -4.24 -5.16 -10.18
CA VAL A 135 -5.54 -4.50 -9.99
C VAL A 135 -6.58 -5.30 -10.76
N ALA A 136 -7.71 -5.58 -10.11
CA ALA A 136 -8.83 -6.22 -10.80
C ALA A 136 -9.37 -5.33 -11.91
N ARG A 137 -9.79 -5.92 -13.04
CA ARG A 137 -10.26 -5.18 -14.21
C ARG A 137 -11.53 -4.37 -13.93
N ASP A 138 -12.34 -4.85 -12.99
CA ASP A 138 -13.57 -4.24 -12.52
C ASP A 138 -13.40 -3.34 -11.29
N ALA A 139 -12.17 -2.96 -10.95
CA ALA A 139 -11.86 -2.05 -9.85
C ALA A 139 -11.35 -0.68 -10.36
N PRO A 140 -12.20 0.14 -11.00
CA PRO A 140 -11.77 1.37 -11.68
C PRO A 140 -11.16 2.40 -10.72
N LEU A 141 -11.62 2.49 -9.47
CA LEU A 141 -11.08 3.44 -8.50
C LEU A 141 -9.64 3.09 -8.10
N GLN A 142 -9.34 1.80 -7.94
CA GLN A 142 -7.97 1.34 -7.66
C GLN A 142 -7.06 1.61 -8.87
N LEU A 143 -7.55 1.33 -10.07
CA LEU A 143 -6.81 1.60 -11.30
C LEU A 143 -6.49 3.09 -11.47
N LEU A 144 -7.48 3.96 -11.22
CA LEU A 144 -7.29 5.42 -11.27
C LEU A 144 -6.26 5.88 -10.23
N PHE A 145 -6.33 5.34 -9.02
CA PHE A 145 -5.35 5.64 -7.97
C PHE A 145 -3.93 5.28 -8.42
N PHE A 146 -3.66 4.04 -8.82
CA PHE A 146 -2.32 3.64 -9.22
C PHE A 146 -1.82 4.40 -10.46
N ARG A 147 -2.71 4.77 -11.38
CA ARG A 147 -2.35 5.62 -12.51
C ARG A 147 -1.98 7.04 -12.09
N SER A 148 -2.67 7.61 -11.11
CA SER A 148 -2.32 8.94 -10.56
C SER A 148 -0.96 8.94 -9.84
N GLU A 149 -0.54 7.77 -9.31
CA GLU A 149 0.79 7.56 -8.75
C GLU A 149 1.86 7.24 -9.81
N GLY A 150 1.53 7.34 -11.10
CA GLY A 150 2.46 7.15 -12.21
C GLY A 150 2.65 5.70 -12.67
N MET A 151 1.83 4.76 -12.19
CA MET A 151 1.90 3.38 -12.65
C MET A 151 1.22 3.20 -14.00
N MET A 152 1.85 2.45 -14.88
CA MET A 152 1.36 2.11 -16.22
C MET A 152 1.28 0.59 -16.39
N ALA A 153 0.54 0.15 -17.41
CA ALA A 153 0.52 -1.26 -17.76
C ALA A 153 1.94 -1.77 -18.04
N GLY A 154 2.30 -2.87 -17.39
CA GLY A 154 3.58 -3.53 -17.58
C GLY A 154 3.56 -4.54 -18.73
N PRO A 155 4.72 -5.15 -19.05
CA PRO A 155 4.85 -6.12 -20.14
C PRO A 155 4.37 -7.52 -19.78
N TYR A 156 3.82 -7.73 -18.60
CA TYR A 156 3.36 -9.03 -18.10
C TYR A 156 1.85 -9.08 -18.03
N ILE A 157 1.27 -10.24 -18.27
CA ILE A 157 -0.15 -10.53 -18.08
C ILE A 157 -0.30 -11.56 -16.96
N GLN A 158 -1.38 -11.46 -16.22
CA GLN A 158 -1.80 -12.48 -15.25
C GLN A 158 -2.53 -13.59 -16.00
N LEU A 159 -2.19 -14.84 -15.69
CA LEU A 159 -2.92 -16.03 -16.14
C LEU A 159 -3.52 -16.73 -14.92
N GLU A 160 -4.68 -17.30 -15.10
CA GLU A 160 -5.49 -17.93 -14.06
C GLU A 160 -5.98 -19.30 -14.52
N LYS A 161 -6.02 -20.25 -13.60
CA LYS A 161 -6.58 -21.58 -13.81
C LYS A 161 -7.32 -22.00 -12.55
N ASP A 162 -8.58 -22.46 -12.71
CA ASP A 162 -9.30 -23.10 -11.62
C ASP A 162 -8.67 -24.47 -11.30
N LEU A 163 -8.55 -24.77 -10.01
CA LEU A 163 -8.06 -26.05 -9.51
C LEU A 163 -9.23 -26.74 -8.83
N ASP A 164 -9.84 -27.68 -9.54
CA ASP A 164 -10.95 -28.52 -9.06
C ASP A 164 -10.44 -29.62 -8.10
#